data_abdc63340ed2d66029368a7bacadd08c
#
_entry.id   abdc63340ed2d66029368a7bacadd08c
#
_cell.length_a   1.000
_cell.length_b   1.000
_cell.length_c   1.000
_cell.angle_alpha   90.00
_cell.angle_beta   90.00
_cell.angle_gamma   90.00
#
_symmetry.space_group_name_H-M   'P 1'
#
loop_
_entity.id
_entity.type
_entity.pdbx_description
1 polymer ?
#
loop_
_entity_poly.entity_id
_entity_poly.type
_entity_poly.pdbx_seq_one_letter_code
_entity_poly.pdbx_strand_id
1 'polypeptide(L)'
;ENVARKYGISRVMQDKFAYRSHQLTQGNYDNGNISREILPIKVKGVSFDRDESVKSRLTTEKLSRFKPLLIQGSITVGNSCMKNDGAVLILVMEEKLAINLGFAKGLKFIESCTVGVDPNYLGIGPVPAVRKLLKRAKVKIEDIDTIELNEAFSSQVLACQKELSISDDNLNRWGGAIASGHPYGASGAALVTRLFHMNVQNKSIATMGIGGGLGNAVLFERW
;
A
#
# COMPACT_ATOMS: atom_id res chain seq x y z
N GLU A 1 -11.79 5.99 -12.63
CA GLU A 1 -12.28 7.28 -13.13
C GLU A 1 -13.41 7.87 -12.28
N ASN A 2 -14.39 7.06 -11.85
CA ASN A 2 -15.50 7.55 -11.03
C ASN A 2 -15.00 8.18 -9.72
N VAL A 3 -14.01 7.56 -9.07
CA VAL A 3 -13.37 8.11 -7.87
C VAL A 3 -12.61 9.39 -8.21
N ALA A 4 -11.82 9.42 -9.28
CA ALA A 4 -11.09 10.62 -9.70
C ALA A 4 -12.02 11.81 -9.90
N ARG A 5 -13.14 11.61 -10.63
CA ARG A 5 -14.16 12.66 -10.87
C ARG A 5 -14.83 13.11 -9.58
N LYS A 6 -15.31 12.16 -8.77
CA LYS A 6 -16.06 12.47 -7.53
C LYS A 6 -15.23 13.27 -6.52
N TYR A 7 -13.94 12.94 -6.39
CA TYR A 7 -13.06 13.57 -5.40
C TYR A 7 -12.19 14.70 -5.96
N GLY A 8 -12.35 15.02 -7.25
CA GLY A 8 -11.62 16.11 -7.91
C GLY A 8 -10.12 15.84 -8.05
N ILE A 9 -9.73 14.56 -8.27
CA ILE A 9 -8.33 14.16 -8.41
C ILE A 9 -7.90 14.31 -9.87
N SER A 10 -7.09 15.34 -10.15
CA SER A 10 -6.63 15.62 -11.51
C SER A 10 -5.56 14.64 -12.01
N ARG A 11 -5.36 14.59 -13.31
CA ARG A 11 -4.28 13.80 -13.95
C ARG A 11 -2.91 14.19 -13.40
N VAL A 12 -2.64 15.47 -13.22
CA VAL A 12 -1.36 15.97 -12.68
C VAL A 12 -1.12 15.47 -11.25
N MET A 13 -2.15 15.47 -10.42
CA MET A 13 -2.04 14.91 -9.06
C MET A 13 -1.72 13.42 -9.09
N GLN A 14 -2.38 12.66 -9.95
CA GLN A 14 -2.15 11.23 -10.12
C GLN A 14 -0.72 10.91 -10.58
N ASP A 15 -0.22 11.64 -11.58
CA ASP A 15 1.13 11.44 -12.09
C ASP A 15 2.20 11.83 -11.06
N LYS A 16 1.99 12.89 -10.28
CA LYS A 16 2.88 13.25 -9.16
C LYS A 16 2.92 12.16 -8.09
N PHE A 17 1.76 11.58 -7.74
CA PHE A 17 1.71 10.49 -6.79
C PHE A 17 2.44 9.24 -7.31
N ALA A 18 2.23 8.86 -8.57
CA ALA A 18 2.93 7.75 -9.21
C ALA A 18 4.45 7.97 -9.21
N TYR A 19 4.90 9.18 -9.55
CA TYR A 19 6.32 9.55 -9.46
C TYR A 19 6.84 9.38 -8.03
N ARG A 20 6.14 9.87 -7.02
CA ARG A 20 6.49 9.71 -5.60
C ARG A 20 6.63 8.23 -5.21
N SER A 21 5.68 7.39 -5.61
CA SER A 21 5.72 5.94 -5.32
C SER A 21 7.02 5.31 -5.86
N HIS A 22 7.37 5.57 -7.11
CA HIS A 22 8.62 5.07 -7.71
C HIS A 22 9.87 5.62 -7.02
N GLN A 23 9.91 6.92 -6.67
CA GLN A 23 11.07 7.53 -6.01
C GLN A 23 11.27 6.96 -4.61
N LEU A 24 10.21 6.81 -3.83
CA LEU A 24 10.28 6.21 -2.49
C LEU A 24 10.73 4.75 -2.56
N THR A 25 10.16 3.97 -3.48
CA THR A 25 10.55 2.56 -3.66
C THR A 25 12.02 2.45 -4.05
N GLN A 26 12.47 3.24 -5.04
CA GLN A 26 13.88 3.22 -5.46
C GLN A 26 14.82 3.61 -4.31
N GLY A 27 14.54 4.72 -3.61
CA GLY A 27 15.37 5.18 -2.49
C GLY A 27 15.44 4.15 -1.34
N ASN A 28 14.32 3.43 -1.09
CA ASN A 28 14.31 2.38 -0.06
C ASN A 28 14.98 1.08 -0.51
N TYR A 29 15.07 0.79 -1.81
CA TYR A 29 15.99 -0.23 -2.32
C TYR A 29 17.45 0.18 -2.12
N ASP A 30 17.81 1.41 -2.48
CA ASP A 30 19.18 1.92 -2.39
C ASP A 30 19.68 1.95 -0.94
N ASN A 31 18.79 2.19 0.02
CA ASN A 31 19.07 2.17 1.46
C ASN A 31 18.98 0.76 2.07
N GLY A 32 18.67 -0.28 1.30
CA GLY A 32 18.54 -1.66 1.77
C GLY A 32 17.31 -1.94 2.64
N ASN A 33 16.36 -1.02 2.73
CA ASN A 33 15.15 -1.18 3.55
C ASN A 33 14.23 -2.26 2.96
N ILE A 34 13.90 -2.16 1.66
CA ILE A 34 13.00 -3.11 0.98
C ILE A 34 13.66 -4.49 0.86
N SER A 35 14.98 -4.56 0.72
CA SER A 35 15.71 -5.84 0.66
C SER A 35 15.52 -6.72 1.89
N ARG A 36 15.07 -6.16 3.03
CA ARG A 36 14.78 -6.93 4.26
C ARG A 36 13.46 -7.70 4.17
N GLU A 37 12.55 -7.30 3.30
CA GLU A 37 11.25 -7.97 3.11
C GLU A 37 11.24 -8.93 1.92
N ILE A 38 12.32 -8.96 1.13
CA ILE A 38 12.42 -9.77 -0.08
C ILE A 38 13.29 -11.00 0.17
N LEU A 39 12.74 -12.17 -0.14
CA LEU A 39 13.51 -13.41 -0.23
C LEU A 39 13.99 -13.58 -1.68
N PRO A 40 15.31 -13.47 -1.96
CA PRO A 40 15.82 -13.66 -3.29
C PRO A 40 15.54 -15.08 -3.82
N ILE A 41 15.06 -15.17 -5.05
CA ILE A 41 14.80 -16.45 -5.71
C ILE A 41 15.73 -16.64 -6.89
N LYS A 42 16.12 -17.88 -7.17
CA LYS A 42 16.93 -18.24 -8.35
C LYS A 42 16.08 -19.03 -9.33
N VAL A 43 15.97 -18.53 -10.55
CA VAL A 43 15.28 -19.22 -11.64
C VAL A 43 16.26 -19.39 -12.79
N LYS A 44 16.53 -20.62 -13.20
CA LYS A 44 17.49 -20.95 -14.30
C LYS A 44 18.84 -20.24 -14.14
N GLY A 45 19.36 -20.14 -12.91
CA GLY A 45 20.65 -19.53 -12.62
C GLY A 45 20.64 -18.00 -12.48
N VAL A 46 19.53 -17.34 -12.77
CA VAL A 46 19.35 -15.89 -12.58
C VAL A 46 18.74 -15.62 -11.20
N SER A 47 19.33 -14.70 -10.45
CA SER A 47 18.81 -14.25 -9.15
C SER A 47 17.83 -13.08 -9.34
N PHE A 48 16.68 -13.17 -8.69
CA PHE A 48 15.68 -12.13 -8.63
C PHE A 48 15.56 -11.68 -7.16
N ASP A 49 16.02 -10.48 -6.88
CA ASP A 49 16.09 -9.89 -5.53
C ASP A 49 15.44 -8.49 -5.45
N ARG A 50 14.79 -8.07 -6.53
CA ARG A 50 14.09 -6.78 -6.61
C ARG A 50 12.92 -6.83 -7.59
N ASP A 51 11.92 -5.96 -7.33
CA ASP A 51 10.78 -5.80 -8.24
C ASP A 51 11.21 -5.12 -9.55
N GLU A 52 10.93 -5.76 -10.67
CA GLU A 52 11.31 -5.29 -12.01
C GLU A 52 10.50 -4.09 -12.50
N SER A 53 9.36 -3.84 -11.83
CA SER A 53 8.42 -2.77 -12.18
C SER A 53 8.94 -1.37 -11.83
N VAL A 54 9.88 -1.26 -10.89
CA VAL A 54 10.41 0.02 -10.40
C VAL A 54 11.16 0.76 -11.52
N LYS A 55 10.79 2.00 -11.78
CA LYS A 55 11.36 2.82 -12.87
C LYS A 55 12.19 3.97 -12.31
N SER A 56 13.48 3.73 -12.09
CA SER A 56 14.42 4.73 -11.52
C SER A 56 14.57 6.01 -12.37
N ARG A 57 14.34 5.92 -13.70
CA ARG A 57 14.44 7.06 -14.64
C ARG A 57 13.09 7.66 -15.02
N LEU A 58 12.06 7.41 -14.21
CA LEU A 58 10.74 8.00 -14.40
C LEU A 58 10.77 9.49 -14.04
N THR A 59 10.01 10.30 -14.79
CA THR A 59 9.78 11.72 -14.49
C THR A 59 8.31 12.04 -14.70
N THR A 60 7.84 13.16 -14.13
CA THR A 60 6.46 13.63 -14.33
C THR A 60 6.17 13.97 -15.78
N GLU A 61 7.16 14.47 -16.54
CA GLU A 61 7.04 14.74 -17.98
C GLU A 61 6.87 13.46 -18.79
N LYS A 62 7.54 12.37 -18.40
CA LYS A 62 7.33 11.06 -19.04
C LYS A 62 5.93 10.52 -18.73
N LEU A 63 5.48 10.63 -17.48
CA LEU A 63 4.14 10.21 -17.07
C LEU A 63 3.06 10.98 -17.83
N SER A 64 3.19 12.28 -18.01
CA SER A 64 2.21 13.12 -18.71
C SER A 64 1.99 12.72 -20.18
N ARG A 65 2.94 12.02 -20.81
CA ARG A 65 2.85 11.55 -22.20
C ARG A 65 2.01 10.30 -22.37
N PHE A 66 1.72 9.56 -21.30
CA PHE A 66 0.87 8.36 -21.40
C PHE A 66 -0.57 8.75 -21.73
N LYS A 67 -1.14 8.06 -22.70
CA LYS A 67 -2.55 8.24 -23.07
C LYS A 67 -3.45 7.66 -21.97
N PRO A 68 -4.58 8.32 -21.67
CA PRO A 68 -5.59 7.75 -20.78
C PRO A 68 -6.09 6.40 -21.28
N LEU A 69 -6.39 5.50 -20.36
CA LEU A 69 -6.95 4.17 -20.68
C LEU A 69 -8.41 4.25 -21.17
N LEU A 70 -9.14 5.29 -20.74
CA LEU A 70 -10.50 5.56 -21.17
C LEU A 70 -10.57 6.90 -21.92
N ILE A 71 -11.46 7.02 -22.87
CA ILE A 71 -11.73 8.27 -23.58
C ILE A 71 -12.10 9.36 -22.54
N GLN A 72 -11.47 10.52 -22.61
CA GLN A 72 -11.63 11.62 -21.66
C GLN A 72 -11.33 11.23 -20.20
N GLY A 73 -10.56 10.17 -19.98
CA GLY A 73 -10.12 9.75 -18.67
C GLY A 73 -8.82 10.43 -18.21
N SER A 74 -8.42 10.10 -17.00
CA SER A 74 -7.19 10.59 -16.36
C SER A 74 -6.26 9.46 -15.94
N ILE A 75 -6.77 8.24 -15.84
CA ILE A 75 -6.01 7.04 -15.48
C ILE A 75 -5.21 6.53 -16.67
N THR A 76 -3.95 6.21 -16.44
CA THR A 76 -3.01 5.70 -17.44
C THR A 76 -2.27 4.48 -16.91
N VAL A 77 -1.53 3.79 -17.77
CA VAL A 77 -0.60 2.73 -17.32
C VAL A 77 0.51 3.24 -16.40
N GLY A 78 0.77 4.55 -16.38
CA GLY A 78 1.82 5.14 -15.53
C GLY A 78 1.34 5.53 -14.13
N ASN A 79 0.02 5.65 -13.89
CA ASN A 79 -0.55 6.03 -12.60
C ASN A 79 -1.51 4.97 -12.03
N SER A 80 -1.34 3.73 -12.50
CA SER A 80 -2.02 2.52 -12.02
C SER A 80 -1.00 1.39 -11.80
N CYS A 81 -1.29 0.48 -10.90
CA CYS A 81 -0.42 -0.66 -10.62
C CYS A 81 -0.40 -1.64 -11.79
N MET A 82 0.72 -2.34 -11.93
CA MET A 82 0.84 -3.51 -12.82
C MET A 82 0.34 -4.77 -12.11
N LYS A 83 -0.17 -5.73 -12.88
CA LYS A 83 -0.41 -7.09 -12.38
C LYS A 83 0.91 -7.84 -12.38
N ASN A 84 1.24 -8.45 -11.26
CA ASN A 84 2.49 -9.18 -11.07
C ASN A 84 2.22 -10.51 -10.40
N ASP A 85 3.11 -11.45 -10.57
CA ASP A 85 3.19 -12.63 -9.74
C ASP A 85 3.87 -12.28 -8.42
N GLY A 86 3.52 -12.99 -7.34
CA GLY A 86 4.12 -12.79 -6.05
C GLY A 86 3.59 -13.76 -5.01
N ALA A 87 4.41 -14.04 -4.02
CA ALA A 87 4.06 -14.85 -2.87
C ALA A 87 4.60 -14.18 -1.61
N VAL A 88 3.84 -14.27 -0.52
CA VAL A 88 4.24 -13.73 0.78
C VAL A 88 3.95 -14.77 1.85
N LEU A 89 4.88 -14.90 2.80
CA LEU A 89 4.73 -15.76 3.97
C LEU A 89 4.76 -14.90 5.23
N ILE A 90 3.77 -15.09 6.10
CA ILE A 90 3.69 -14.46 7.41
C ILE A 90 3.59 -15.56 8.45
N LEU A 91 4.44 -15.51 9.49
CA LEU A 91 4.35 -16.38 10.63
C LEU A 91 3.46 -15.72 11.69
N VAL A 92 2.39 -16.41 12.09
CA VAL A 92 1.44 -15.95 13.10
C VAL A 92 1.45 -16.92 14.27
N MET A 93 1.57 -16.40 15.49
CA MET A 93 1.58 -17.20 16.70
C MET A 93 1.09 -16.40 17.91
N GLU A 94 0.85 -17.09 19.02
CA GLU A 94 0.60 -16.41 20.29
C GLU A 94 1.82 -15.66 20.79
N GLU A 95 1.61 -14.48 21.41
CA GLU A 95 2.65 -13.63 21.97
C GLU A 95 3.59 -14.38 22.95
N LYS A 96 3.00 -15.21 23.84
CA LYS A 96 3.78 -16.03 24.78
C LYS A 96 4.73 -17.01 24.05
N LEU A 97 4.26 -17.62 22.98
CA LEU A 97 5.08 -18.54 22.18
C LEU A 97 6.22 -17.77 21.48
N ALA A 98 5.94 -16.60 20.95
CA ALA A 98 6.95 -15.76 20.32
C ALA A 98 8.06 -15.38 21.29
N ILE A 99 7.71 -14.96 22.51
CA ILE A 99 8.66 -14.65 23.58
C ILE A 99 9.50 -15.88 23.92
N ASN A 100 8.86 -17.04 24.13
CA ASN A 100 9.56 -18.29 24.48
C ASN A 100 10.51 -18.78 23.40
N LEU A 101 10.21 -18.48 22.12
CA LEU A 101 11.08 -18.77 20.97
C LEU A 101 12.18 -17.70 20.77
N GLY A 102 12.23 -16.65 21.59
CA GLY A 102 13.28 -15.62 21.55
C GLY A 102 13.07 -14.56 20.47
N PHE A 103 11.86 -14.41 19.91
CA PHE A 103 11.58 -13.30 19.01
C PHE A 103 11.61 -11.97 19.78
N ALA A 104 12.41 -11.01 19.29
CA ALA A 104 12.62 -9.72 19.96
C ALA A 104 11.65 -8.62 19.46
N LYS A 105 10.85 -8.91 18.45
CA LYS A 105 9.93 -7.95 17.84
C LYS A 105 8.82 -8.64 17.06
N GLY A 106 7.69 -7.97 16.95
CA GLY A 106 6.55 -8.43 16.19
C GLY A 106 5.56 -7.30 15.87
N LEU A 107 4.51 -7.65 15.17
CA LEU A 107 3.30 -6.84 15.04
C LEU A 107 2.18 -7.56 15.76
N LYS A 108 1.66 -6.97 16.82
CA LYS A 108 0.50 -7.47 17.54
C LYS A 108 -0.76 -7.07 16.79
N PHE A 109 -1.57 -8.06 16.40
CA PHE A 109 -2.88 -7.81 15.84
C PHE A 109 -3.80 -7.22 16.92
N ILE A 110 -4.44 -6.09 16.63
CA ILE A 110 -5.35 -5.42 17.55
C ILE A 110 -6.80 -5.58 17.12
N GLU A 111 -7.10 -5.23 15.86
CA GLU A 111 -8.47 -5.24 15.34
C GLU A 111 -8.44 -5.32 13.81
N SER A 112 -9.50 -5.79 13.21
CA SER A 112 -9.71 -5.73 11.77
C SER A 112 -11.15 -5.35 11.43
N CYS A 113 -11.32 -4.80 10.22
CA CYS A 113 -12.64 -4.42 9.75
C CYS A 113 -12.76 -4.56 8.24
N THR A 114 -13.82 -5.24 7.82
CA THR A 114 -14.23 -5.27 6.42
C THR A 114 -15.56 -4.55 6.27
N VAL A 115 -15.72 -3.80 5.20
CA VAL A 115 -16.93 -3.05 4.89
C VAL A 115 -17.27 -3.14 3.40
N GLY A 116 -18.57 -2.98 3.07
CA GLY A 116 -19.03 -2.80 1.70
C GLY A 116 -19.14 -1.32 1.36
N VAL A 117 -18.91 -0.98 0.09
CA VAL A 117 -19.15 0.33 -0.50
C VAL A 117 -19.84 0.16 -1.86
N ASP A 118 -20.38 1.26 -2.39
CA ASP A 118 -20.91 1.28 -3.75
C ASP A 118 -19.86 0.78 -4.76
N PRO A 119 -20.11 -0.29 -5.52
CA PRO A 119 -19.16 -0.84 -6.50
C PRO A 119 -18.71 0.17 -7.56
N ASN A 120 -19.53 1.18 -7.87
CA ASN A 120 -19.15 2.27 -8.76
C ASN A 120 -18.01 3.15 -8.22
N TYR A 121 -17.76 3.07 -6.91
CA TYR A 121 -16.70 3.79 -6.21
C TYR A 121 -15.83 2.83 -5.39
N LEU A 122 -15.61 1.62 -5.88
CA LEU A 122 -14.92 0.54 -5.15
C LEU A 122 -13.56 0.99 -4.54
N GLY A 123 -12.85 1.91 -5.20
CA GLY A 123 -11.55 2.40 -4.73
C GLY A 123 -11.59 3.16 -3.41
N ILE A 124 -12.78 3.61 -2.94
CA ILE A 124 -12.90 4.32 -1.66
C ILE A 124 -13.12 3.38 -0.46
N GLY A 125 -13.22 2.06 -0.69
CA GLY A 125 -13.44 1.05 0.36
C GLY A 125 -12.55 1.19 1.60
N PRO A 126 -11.26 1.54 1.47
CA PRO A 126 -10.38 1.77 2.62
C PRO A 126 -10.88 2.83 3.61
N VAL A 127 -11.56 3.88 3.12
CA VAL A 127 -12.02 4.98 3.99
C VAL A 127 -13.00 4.52 5.06
N PRO A 128 -14.17 3.95 4.74
CA PRO A 128 -15.08 3.47 5.76
C PRO A 128 -14.50 2.29 6.55
N ALA A 129 -13.60 1.48 5.97
CA ALA A 129 -12.93 0.41 6.68
C ALA A 129 -12.04 0.95 7.80
N VAL A 130 -11.17 1.91 7.50
CA VAL A 130 -10.29 2.56 8.48
C VAL A 130 -11.10 3.33 9.53
N ARG A 131 -12.11 4.13 9.12
CA ARG A 131 -12.97 4.85 10.08
C ARG A 131 -13.66 3.91 11.06
N LYS A 132 -14.20 2.79 10.58
CA LYS A 132 -14.85 1.79 11.43
C LYS A 132 -13.85 1.05 12.33
N LEU A 133 -12.68 0.72 11.79
CA LEU A 133 -11.58 0.12 12.55
C LEU A 133 -11.16 0.99 13.73
N LEU A 134 -10.85 2.25 13.47
CA LEU A 134 -10.43 3.22 14.50
C LEU A 134 -11.50 3.41 15.59
N LYS A 135 -12.77 3.50 15.17
CA LYS A 135 -13.89 3.58 16.12
C LYS A 135 -13.97 2.35 17.03
N ARG A 136 -13.80 1.13 16.48
CA ARG A 136 -13.86 -0.12 17.26
C ARG A 136 -12.67 -0.26 18.21
N ALA A 137 -11.49 0.10 17.73
CA ALA A 137 -10.27 0.07 18.52
C ALA A 137 -10.16 1.23 19.54
N LYS A 138 -11.06 2.24 19.47
CA LYS A 138 -11.01 3.47 20.26
C LYS A 138 -9.68 4.24 20.11
N VAL A 139 -9.17 4.28 18.90
CA VAL A 139 -7.90 4.93 18.52
C VAL A 139 -8.21 6.07 17.55
N LYS A 140 -7.46 7.15 17.60
CA LYS A 140 -7.55 8.26 16.64
C LYS A 140 -6.59 8.07 15.48
N ILE A 141 -6.85 8.73 14.35
CA ILE A 141 -5.98 8.63 13.17
C ILE A 141 -4.59 9.25 13.45
N GLU A 142 -4.52 10.25 14.32
CA GLU A 142 -3.29 10.92 14.74
C GLU A 142 -2.38 10.01 15.58
N ASP A 143 -2.92 8.94 16.15
CA ASP A 143 -2.17 7.94 16.93
C ASP A 143 -1.51 6.88 16.03
N ILE A 144 -1.71 6.95 14.70
CA ILE A 144 -1.20 5.99 13.73
C ILE A 144 0.09 6.52 13.11
N ASP A 145 1.20 5.85 13.35
CA ASP A 145 2.51 6.24 12.84
C ASP A 145 2.64 6.06 11.32
N THR A 146 2.05 4.98 10.80
CA THR A 146 2.13 4.69 9.36
C THR A 146 0.93 3.90 8.87
N ILE A 147 0.54 4.17 7.65
CA ILE A 147 -0.55 3.49 6.95
C ILE A 147 0.00 2.96 5.63
N GLU A 148 -0.03 1.66 5.48
CA GLU A 148 0.23 0.99 4.22
C GLU A 148 -1.12 0.75 3.51
N LEU A 149 -1.38 1.55 2.50
CA LEU A 149 -2.57 1.48 1.65
C LEU A 149 -2.18 0.93 0.28
N ASN A 150 -2.79 -0.16 -0.15
CA ASN A 150 -2.51 -0.71 -1.47
C ASN A 150 -2.78 0.31 -2.58
N GLU A 151 -1.80 0.51 -3.46
CA GLU A 151 -1.85 1.49 -4.54
C GLU A 151 -2.39 0.87 -5.84
N ALA A 152 -3.68 0.55 -5.89
CA ALA A 152 -4.27 0.07 -7.13
C ALA A 152 -4.27 1.15 -8.23
N PHE A 153 -4.59 2.39 -7.84
CA PHE A 153 -4.60 3.58 -8.71
C PHE A 153 -4.21 4.82 -7.88
N SER A 154 -3.42 5.72 -8.46
CA SER A 154 -3.09 7.00 -7.81
C SER A 154 -4.34 7.78 -7.40
N SER A 155 -5.37 7.77 -8.24
CA SER A 155 -6.65 8.45 -7.95
C SER A 155 -7.35 7.90 -6.71
N GLN A 156 -7.31 6.58 -6.52
CA GLN A 156 -7.90 5.90 -5.37
C GLN A 156 -7.13 6.24 -4.10
N VAL A 157 -5.79 6.20 -4.13
CA VAL A 157 -4.98 6.51 -2.95
C VAL A 157 -5.14 7.95 -2.52
N LEU A 158 -5.07 8.90 -3.46
CA LEU A 158 -5.24 10.33 -3.19
C LEU A 158 -6.64 10.65 -2.63
N ALA A 159 -7.68 9.98 -3.12
CA ALA A 159 -9.02 10.13 -2.57
C ALA A 159 -9.11 9.60 -1.13
N CYS A 160 -8.53 8.43 -0.86
CA CYS A 160 -8.48 7.87 0.50
C CYS A 160 -7.67 8.75 1.46
N GLN A 161 -6.52 9.24 1.02
CA GLN A 161 -5.64 10.13 1.77
C GLN A 161 -6.38 11.41 2.18
N LYS A 162 -7.06 12.04 1.23
CA LYS A 162 -7.88 13.25 1.46
C LYS A 162 -8.99 12.99 2.47
N GLU A 163 -9.76 11.93 2.30
CA GLU A 163 -10.91 11.58 3.14
C GLU A 163 -10.51 11.18 4.57
N LEU A 164 -9.34 10.60 4.75
CA LEU A 164 -8.82 10.19 6.04
C LEU A 164 -7.87 11.21 6.67
N SER A 165 -7.58 12.31 5.96
CA SER A 165 -6.62 13.35 6.40
C SER A 165 -5.24 12.79 6.76
N ILE A 166 -4.76 11.80 5.98
CA ILE A 166 -3.45 11.19 6.19
C ILE A 166 -2.37 12.09 5.61
N SER A 167 -1.30 12.35 6.38
CA SER A 167 -0.15 13.10 5.88
C SER A 167 0.69 12.27 4.89
N ASP A 168 1.42 12.93 4.00
CA ASP A 168 2.35 12.26 3.07
C ASP A 168 3.44 11.46 3.82
N ASP A 169 3.84 11.93 5.00
CA ASP A 169 4.88 11.28 5.81
C ASP A 169 4.41 9.98 6.47
N ASN A 170 3.10 9.79 6.61
CA ASN A 170 2.52 8.61 7.25
C ASN A 170 1.96 7.60 6.22
N LEU A 171 1.92 7.95 4.92
CA LEU A 171 1.32 7.10 3.88
C LEU A 171 2.39 6.46 2.99
N ASN A 172 2.41 5.12 2.95
CA ASN A 172 3.26 4.34 2.03
C ASN A 172 4.71 4.86 1.99
N ARG A 173 5.33 4.91 3.13
CA ARG A 173 6.65 5.55 3.33
C ARG A 173 7.77 4.95 2.50
N TRP A 174 7.62 3.70 2.09
CA TRP A 174 8.59 3.00 1.23
C TRP A 174 8.12 2.87 -0.23
N GLY A 175 7.10 3.66 -0.64
CA GLY A 175 6.42 3.50 -1.91
C GLY A 175 5.41 2.38 -1.89
N GLY A 176 4.89 1.95 -3.03
CA GLY A 176 3.82 0.96 -3.06
C GLY A 176 3.62 0.30 -4.42
N ALA A 177 2.44 -0.27 -4.61
CA ALA A 177 2.12 -1.15 -5.72
C ALA A 177 2.18 -0.48 -7.12
N ILE A 178 2.07 0.83 -7.22
CA ILE A 178 2.29 1.53 -8.50
C ILE A 178 3.72 1.31 -8.98
N ALA A 179 4.69 1.33 -8.06
CA ALA A 179 6.09 1.10 -8.37
C ALA A 179 6.46 -0.37 -8.38
N SER A 180 6.07 -1.14 -7.35
CA SER A 180 6.50 -2.53 -7.14
C SER A 180 5.62 -3.57 -7.81
N GLY A 181 4.39 -3.20 -8.23
CA GLY A 181 3.40 -4.12 -8.76
C GLY A 181 2.39 -4.62 -7.73
N HIS A 182 1.36 -5.31 -8.20
CA HIS A 182 0.22 -5.74 -7.39
C HIS A 182 -0.10 -7.23 -7.64
N PRO A 183 0.56 -8.16 -6.94
CA PRO A 183 0.18 -9.56 -6.91
C PRO A 183 -1.08 -9.73 -6.06
N TYR A 184 -2.26 -9.79 -6.66
CA TYR A 184 -3.57 -9.64 -5.99
C TYR A 184 -3.73 -10.48 -4.73
N GLY A 185 -3.44 -11.78 -4.79
CA GLY A 185 -3.57 -12.68 -3.64
C GLY A 185 -2.52 -12.47 -2.55
N ALA A 186 -1.38 -11.84 -2.86
CA ALA A 186 -0.26 -11.64 -1.94
C ALA A 186 -0.19 -10.22 -1.37
N SER A 187 -0.78 -9.23 -2.04
CA SER A 187 -0.59 -7.80 -1.69
C SER A 187 -0.99 -7.46 -0.26
N GLY A 188 -2.11 -7.99 0.24
CA GLY A 188 -2.51 -7.74 1.63
C GLY A 188 -1.45 -8.19 2.63
N ALA A 189 -0.87 -9.38 2.44
CA ALA A 189 0.22 -9.88 3.25
C ALA A 189 1.52 -9.07 3.04
N ALA A 190 1.80 -8.59 1.83
CA ALA A 190 2.95 -7.73 1.55
C ALA A 190 2.90 -6.41 2.33
N LEU A 191 1.71 -5.77 2.43
CA LEU A 191 1.54 -4.57 3.27
C LEU A 191 1.90 -4.84 4.74
N VAL A 192 1.46 -5.99 5.28
CA VAL A 192 1.78 -6.39 6.67
C VAL A 192 3.27 -6.68 6.84
N THR A 193 3.88 -7.38 5.88
CA THR A 193 5.33 -7.65 5.88
C THR A 193 6.13 -6.36 5.87
N ARG A 194 5.71 -5.37 5.08
CA ARG A 194 6.33 -4.05 5.03
C ARG A 194 6.24 -3.33 6.38
N LEU A 195 5.07 -3.30 7.00
CA LEU A 195 4.90 -2.73 8.34
C LEU A 195 5.81 -3.42 9.38
N PHE A 196 6.00 -4.74 9.27
CA PHE A 196 6.89 -5.47 10.15
C PHE A 196 8.35 -5.03 10.02
N HIS A 197 8.82 -4.79 8.80
CA HIS A 197 10.21 -4.38 8.51
C HIS A 197 10.45 -2.88 8.70
N MET A 198 9.41 -2.06 8.62
CA MET A 198 9.49 -0.65 8.97
C MET A 198 9.76 -0.48 10.47
N ASN A 199 10.55 0.53 10.82
CA ASN A 199 10.74 0.90 12.22
C ASN A 199 9.56 1.76 12.71
N VAL A 200 8.36 1.14 12.79
CA VAL A 200 7.16 1.75 13.34
C VAL A 200 7.30 1.77 14.86
N GLN A 201 7.02 2.89 15.51
CA GLN A 201 7.24 3.02 16.95
C GLN A 201 6.05 2.53 17.78
N ASN A 202 4.82 2.66 17.27
CA ASN A 202 3.61 2.40 18.03
C ASN A 202 2.56 1.64 17.19
N LYS A 203 1.64 2.35 16.53
CA LYS A 203 0.52 1.75 15.80
C LYS A 203 0.62 1.94 14.30
N SER A 204 0.16 0.95 13.57
CA SER A 204 0.17 0.96 12.11
C SER A 204 -1.08 0.30 11.53
N ILE A 205 -1.45 0.71 10.32
CA ILE A 205 -2.60 0.16 9.61
C ILE A 205 -2.16 -0.37 8.25
N ALA A 206 -2.57 -1.60 7.93
CA ALA A 206 -2.61 -2.11 6.56
C ALA A 206 -4.04 -2.04 6.05
N THR A 207 -4.26 -1.46 4.86
CA THR A 207 -5.60 -1.34 4.28
C THR A 207 -5.58 -1.45 2.75
N MET A 208 -6.67 -1.98 2.21
CA MET A 208 -6.84 -2.11 0.76
C MET A 208 -8.30 -2.12 0.35
N GLY A 209 -8.56 -1.65 -0.87
CA GLY A 209 -9.81 -1.91 -1.57
C GLY A 209 -9.82 -3.33 -2.12
N ILE A 210 -10.99 -3.94 -2.16
CA ILE A 210 -11.20 -5.28 -2.70
C ILE A 210 -12.20 -5.19 -3.85
N GLY A 211 -12.00 -5.98 -4.89
CA GLY A 211 -12.92 -6.04 -6.04
C GLY A 211 -14.37 -6.29 -5.62
N GLY A 212 -15.32 -5.70 -6.35
CA GLY A 212 -16.75 -5.81 -6.03
C GLY A 212 -17.28 -4.78 -5.03
N GLY A 213 -16.46 -3.83 -4.57
CA GLY A 213 -16.91 -2.76 -3.68
C GLY A 213 -16.73 -3.09 -2.19
N LEU A 214 -15.59 -3.66 -1.84
CA LEU A 214 -15.22 -3.93 -0.46
C LEU A 214 -13.97 -3.13 -0.06
N GLY A 215 -13.82 -2.87 1.23
CA GLY A 215 -12.61 -2.35 1.85
C GLY A 215 -12.25 -3.14 3.10
N ASN A 216 -10.97 -3.37 3.29
CA ASN A 216 -10.44 -4.02 4.49
C ASN A 216 -9.39 -3.14 5.15
N ALA A 217 -9.34 -3.16 6.48
CA ALA A 217 -8.31 -2.51 7.27
C ALA A 217 -7.96 -3.36 8.49
N VAL A 218 -6.68 -3.40 8.83
CA VAL A 218 -6.15 -4.12 9.99
C VAL A 218 -5.25 -3.19 10.77
N LEU A 219 -5.43 -3.14 12.09
CA LEU A 219 -4.63 -2.36 13.03
C LEU A 219 -3.65 -3.27 13.73
N PHE A 220 -2.41 -2.83 13.75
CA PHE A 220 -1.32 -3.46 14.47
C PHE A 220 -0.70 -2.50 15.48
N GLU A 221 -0.14 -3.06 16.52
CA GLU A 221 0.72 -2.40 17.49
C GLU A 221 2.10 -3.04 17.46
N ARG A 222 3.14 -2.24 17.58
CA ARG A 222 4.51 -2.73 17.67
C ARG A 222 4.72 -3.44 19.00
N TRP A 223 5.37 -4.57 18.94
CA TRP A 223 5.72 -5.41 20.07
C TRP A 223 7.21 -5.73 20.08
#